data_0129b0a7b6e51fa85b24d3c687e23067
#
_entry.id   0129b0a7b6e51fa85b24d3c687e23067
#
_cell.length_a   1.000
_cell.length_b   1.000
_cell.length_c   1.000
_cell.angle_alpha   90.00
_cell.angle_beta   90.00
_cell.angle_gamma   90.00
#
_symmetry.space_group_name_H-M   'P 1'
#
loop_
_entity.id
_entity.type
_entity.pdbx_description
1 polymer ?
#
loop_
_entity_poly.entity_id
_entity_poly.type
_entity_poly.pdbx_seq_one_letter_code
_entity_poly.pdbx_strand_id
1 'polypeptide(L)'
;KVCTVLAMPEAQGLVHKGVALSGSTTKALSQDYSRKLGEYILQEAGVTRAEIDELQNIPWREYLSIANAAMTRLNKETGVSGMMRGGFAPVADGFHLPSDTFYSDPTSFSSSIPLMICTTFHEWSPSRTDPEIEKMTMDGLQERIKAMKGDKAPVIVDAYAKAFPKAKPIELFALIISSRQGAVSTAEAKLKQNAPVYMAWFGWEPPLFDNRMRAFHCLDICFWFKNTDLMLTHTGGGARPRKLSLKMADALLNFMKKGD
;
A
#
# COMPACT_ATOMS: atom_id res chain seq x y z
N LYS A 1 -4.84 6.39 4.22
CA LYS A 1 -5.68 7.57 4.59
C LYS A 1 -7.04 7.53 3.91
N VAL A 2 -7.12 7.45 2.55
CA VAL A 2 -8.41 7.52 1.83
C VAL A 2 -9.41 6.48 2.34
N CYS A 3 -9.02 5.20 2.38
CA CYS A 3 -9.90 4.13 2.84
C CYS A 3 -10.34 4.31 4.30
N THR A 4 -9.47 4.81 5.16
CA THR A 4 -9.79 5.12 6.56
C THR A 4 -10.82 6.23 6.66
N VAL A 5 -10.60 7.36 5.94
CA VAL A 5 -11.56 8.48 5.95
C VAL A 5 -12.93 8.05 5.44
N LEU A 6 -12.98 7.19 4.41
CA LEU A 6 -14.24 6.63 3.91
C LEU A 6 -14.92 5.65 4.90
N ALA A 7 -14.24 5.24 5.95
CA ALA A 7 -14.80 4.40 7.00
C ALA A 7 -15.21 5.19 8.27
N MET A 8 -14.92 6.50 8.32
CA MET A 8 -15.21 7.39 9.45
C MET A 8 -16.57 8.08 9.28
N PRO A 9 -17.53 7.88 10.18
CA PRO A 9 -18.86 8.53 10.08
C PRO A 9 -18.80 10.07 9.97
N GLU A 10 -17.81 10.70 10.61
CA GLU A 10 -17.61 12.14 10.59
C GLU A 10 -17.26 12.71 9.20
N ALA A 11 -16.83 11.85 8.27
CA ALA A 11 -16.55 12.26 6.90
C ALA A 11 -17.82 12.36 6.05
N GLN A 12 -18.98 11.99 6.59
CA GLN A 12 -20.26 12.11 5.89
C GLN A 12 -20.54 13.56 5.47
N GLY A 13 -20.86 13.76 4.19
CA GLY A 13 -21.10 15.08 3.63
C GLY A 13 -19.82 15.89 3.31
N LEU A 14 -18.64 15.45 3.76
CA LEU A 14 -17.38 16.11 3.47
C LEU A 14 -16.63 15.47 2.28
N VAL A 15 -16.88 14.19 2.01
CA VAL A 15 -16.24 13.44 0.94
C VAL A 15 -17.28 12.96 -0.07
N HIS A 16 -17.05 13.22 -1.35
CA HIS A 16 -17.96 12.87 -2.43
C HIS A 16 -17.40 11.79 -3.36
N LYS A 17 -16.09 11.64 -3.41
CA LYS A 17 -15.36 10.64 -4.21
C LYS A 17 -14.02 10.34 -3.56
N GLY A 18 -13.51 9.13 -3.73
CA GLY A 18 -12.20 8.72 -3.20
C GLY A 18 -11.27 8.29 -4.32
N VAL A 19 -9.98 8.68 -4.21
CA VAL A 19 -8.91 8.18 -5.08
C VAL A 19 -7.78 7.65 -4.20
N ALA A 20 -7.55 6.34 -4.22
CA ALA A 20 -6.50 5.68 -3.47
C ALA A 20 -5.35 5.29 -4.40
N LEU A 21 -4.24 6.02 -4.31
CA LEU A 21 -3.01 5.72 -5.03
C LEU A 21 -2.09 4.91 -4.13
N SER A 22 -1.91 3.63 -4.43
CA SER A 22 -1.05 2.65 -3.73
C SER A 22 -1.27 2.53 -2.21
N GLY A 23 -2.44 2.93 -1.71
CA GLY A 23 -2.74 3.00 -0.28
C GLY A 23 -4.06 2.32 0.11
N SER A 24 -4.40 1.22 -0.53
CA SER A 24 -5.67 0.51 -0.33
C SER A 24 -5.61 -0.40 0.89
N THR A 25 -6.65 -0.34 1.72
CA THR A 25 -6.84 -1.23 2.88
C THR A 25 -8.31 -1.41 3.18
N THR A 26 -8.63 -2.57 3.72
CA THR A 26 -9.98 -2.91 4.21
C THR A 26 -10.02 -3.08 5.73
N LYS A 27 -8.91 -2.80 6.42
CA LYS A 27 -8.80 -3.04 7.86
C LYS A 27 -8.09 -1.93 8.61
N ALA A 28 -8.54 -1.70 9.83
CA ALA A 28 -7.82 -0.99 10.89
C ALA A 28 -7.12 -1.98 11.83
N LEU A 29 -6.30 -1.49 12.72
CA LEU A 29 -5.75 -2.27 13.83
C LEU A 29 -6.83 -2.49 14.89
N SER A 30 -6.77 -3.63 15.59
CA SER A 30 -7.58 -3.85 16.77
C SER A 30 -7.08 -3.01 17.96
N GLN A 31 -7.98 -2.63 18.85
CA GLN A 31 -7.62 -1.93 20.08
C GLN A 31 -6.65 -2.74 20.95
N ASP A 32 -6.85 -4.07 21.03
CA ASP A 32 -6.00 -4.93 21.85
C ASP A 32 -4.56 -4.98 21.35
N TYR A 33 -4.38 -5.07 20.04
CA TYR A 33 -3.03 -5.00 19.45
C TYR A 33 -2.39 -3.65 19.72
N SER A 34 -3.10 -2.55 19.50
CA SER A 34 -2.60 -1.20 19.70
C SER A 34 -2.25 -0.92 21.18
N ARG A 35 -3.11 -1.37 22.12
CA ARG A 35 -2.86 -1.24 23.56
C ARG A 35 -1.60 -2.00 23.96
N LYS A 36 -1.47 -3.24 23.52
CA LYS A 36 -0.29 -4.07 23.83
C LYS A 36 0.99 -3.49 23.22
N LEU A 37 0.93 -2.93 22.01
CA LEU A 37 2.05 -2.21 21.42
C LEU A 37 2.44 -1.00 22.28
N GLY A 38 1.47 -0.21 22.73
CA GLY A 38 1.70 0.94 23.61
C GLY A 38 2.38 0.52 24.92
N GLU A 39 1.93 -0.57 25.55
CA GLU A 39 2.55 -1.11 26.75
C GLU A 39 4.01 -1.51 26.53
N TYR A 40 4.33 -2.13 25.38
CA TYR A 40 5.70 -2.48 25.06
C TYR A 40 6.58 -1.27 24.76
N ILE A 41 6.02 -0.23 24.12
CA ILE A 41 6.73 1.03 23.90
C ILE A 41 7.10 1.67 25.24
N LEU A 42 6.18 1.73 26.20
CA LEU A 42 6.45 2.25 27.53
C LEU A 42 7.57 1.45 28.23
N GLN A 43 7.53 0.13 28.16
CA GLN A 43 8.56 -0.75 28.73
C GLN A 43 9.93 -0.52 28.09
N GLU A 44 10.01 -0.46 26.77
CA GLU A 44 11.27 -0.22 26.03
C GLU A 44 11.84 1.19 26.28
N ALA A 45 10.94 2.18 26.51
CA ALA A 45 11.33 3.55 26.84
C ALA A 45 11.70 3.74 28.33
N GLY A 46 11.41 2.75 29.18
CA GLY A 46 11.59 2.89 30.64
C GLY A 46 10.64 3.91 31.26
N VAL A 47 9.48 4.16 30.65
CA VAL A 47 8.48 5.16 31.05
C VAL A 47 7.25 4.45 31.61
N THR A 48 6.71 4.93 32.71
CA THR A 48 5.46 4.42 33.26
C THR A 48 4.23 5.01 32.57
N ARG A 49 3.06 4.39 32.74
CA ARG A 49 1.81 4.92 32.19
C ARG A 49 1.46 6.31 32.73
N ALA A 50 1.82 6.61 34.00
CA ALA A 50 1.60 7.92 34.59
C ALA A 50 2.50 9.02 33.98
N GLU A 51 3.62 8.62 33.40
CA GLU A 51 4.64 9.49 32.80
C GLU A 51 4.58 9.48 31.28
N ILE A 52 3.46 9.07 30.67
CA ILE A 52 3.33 8.87 29.22
C ILE A 52 3.76 10.09 28.39
N ASP A 53 3.58 11.29 28.94
CA ASP A 53 3.95 12.54 28.28
C ASP A 53 5.46 12.69 28.09
N GLU A 54 6.28 11.96 28.86
CA GLU A 54 7.73 11.94 28.68
C GLU A 54 8.15 11.35 27.33
N LEU A 55 7.30 10.53 26.70
CA LEU A 55 7.55 10.05 25.33
C LEU A 55 7.71 11.20 24.33
N GLN A 56 7.09 12.36 24.57
CA GLN A 56 7.19 13.54 23.70
C GLN A 56 8.56 14.23 23.82
N ASN A 57 9.30 14.00 24.89
CA ASN A 57 10.62 14.54 25.14
C ASN A 57 11.73 13.69 24.49
N ILE A 58 11.42 12.45 24.07
CA ILE A 58 12.38 11.56 23.41
C ILE A 58 12.63 12.04 21.98
N PRO A 59 13.89 12.21 21.53
CA PRO A 59 14.20 12.55 20.16
C PRO A 59 13.58 11.54 19.18
N TRP A 60 12.99 12.00 18.09
CA TRP A 60 12.19 11.16 17.20
C TRP A 60 12.92 9.91 16.66
N ARG A 61 14.25 9.99 16.46
CA ARG A 61 15.06 8.85 16.01
C ARG A 61 15.19 7.78 17.07
N GLU A 62 15.36 8.19 18.32
CA GLU A 62 15.40 7.31 19.47
C GLU A 62 14.04 6.66 19.70
N TYR A 63 12.97 7.47 19.71
CA TYR A 63 11.60 6.97 19.77
C TYR A 63 11.29 5.95 18.67
N LEU A 64 11.75 6.19 17.44
CA LEU A 64 11.57 5.24 16.34
C LEU A 64 12.28 3.90 16.61
N SER A 65 13.47 3.92 17.22
CA SER A 65 14.19 2.70 17.62
C SER A 65 13.43 1.91 18.68
N ILE A 66 12.95 2.60 19.72
CA ILE A 66 12.12 2.04 20.79
C ILE A 66 10.85 1.42 20.21
N ALA A 67 10.12 2.16 19.39
CA ALA A 67 8.88 1.70 18.77
C ALA A 67 9.10 0.47 17.85
N ASN A 68 10.19 0.44 17.11
CA ASN A 68 10.55 -0.71 16.26
C ASN A 68 10.91 -1.95 17.10
N ALA A 69 11.61 -1.79 18.22
CA ALA A 69 11.91 -2.88 19.15
C ALA A 69 10.62 -3.47 19.75
N ALA A 70 9.74 -2.62 20.27
CA ALA A 70 8.43 -2.98 20.82
C ALA A 70 7.56 -3.70 19.77
N MET A 71 7.48 -3.18 18.55
CA MET A 71 6.73 -3.77 17.45
C MET A 71 7.31 -5.13 17.03
N THR A 72 8.62 -5.27 16.98
CA THR A 72 9.29 -6.53 16.66
C THR A 72 8.97 -7.61 17.68
N ARG A 73 9.01 -7.25 18.96
CA ARG A 73 8.63 -8.12 20.07
C ARG A 73 7.18 -8.57 19.96
N LEU A 74 6.24 -7.64 19.78
CA LEU A 74 4.83 -7.93 19.67
C LEU A 74 4.51 -8.82 18.45
N ASN A 75 5.10 -8.53 17.29
CA ASN A 75 4.90 -9.33 16.09
C ASN A 75 5.42 -10.75 16.25
N LYS A 76 6.55 -10.94 16.96
CA LYS A 76 7.09 -12.27 17.28
C LYS A 76 6.13 -13.07 18.17
N GLU A 77 5.55 -12.43 19.18
CA GLU A 77 4.61 -13.08 20.11
C GLU A 77 3.26 -13.43 19.43
N THR A 78 2.77 -12.52 18.59
CA THR A 78 1.47 -12.69 17.93
C THR A 78 1.52 -13.50 16.63
N GLY A 79 2.72 -13.88 16.17
CA GLY A 79 2.92 -14.57 14.89
C GLY A 79 2.64 -13.69 13.66
N VAL A 80 2.48 -12.37 13.84
CA VAL A 80 2.25 -11.43 12.72
C VAL A 80 3.54 -11.30 11.92
N SER A 81 3.50 -11.63 10.64
CA SER A 81 4.65 -11.58 9.75
C SER A 81 4.33 -10.89 8.42
N GLY A 82 5.37 -10.46 7.70
CA GLY A 82 5.27 -9.86 6.37
C GLY A 82 4.94 -8.37 6.37
N MET A 83 4.47 -7.85 5.22
CA MET A 83 4.14 -6.42 5.02
C MET A 83 2.92 -5.96 5.83
N MET A 84 2.09 -6.89 6.30
CA MET A 84 0.98 -6.66 7.23
C MET A 84 1.46 -6.58 8.69
N ARG A 85 2.71 -6.21 8.92
CA ARG A 85 3.20 -5.95 10.27
C ARG A 85 2.31 -4.88 10.89
N GLY A 86 1.75 -5.20 12.04
CA GLY A 86 1.11 -4.21 12.89
C GLY A 86 2.05 -3.03 13.11
N GLY A 87 1.58 -1.99 13.69
CA GLY A 87 2.39 -0.80 13.94
C GLY A 87 1.52 0.43 14.09
N PHE A 88 2.05 1.56 13.70
CA PHE A 88 1.31 2.82 13.74
C PHE A 88 0.38 2.92 12.54
N ALA A 89 -0.86 2.52 12.74
CA ALA A 89 -1.93 2.60 11.76
C ALA A 89 -3.24 3.00 12.46
N PRO A 90 -4.27 3.41 11.72
CA PRO A 90 -5.58 3.68 12.30
C PRO A 90 -6.10 2.50 13.11
N VAL A 91 -6.68 2.80 14.26
CA VAL A 91 -7.22 1.82 15.21
C VAL A 91 -8.74 1.93 15.24
N ALA A 92 -9.43 0.81 15.20
CA ALA A 92 -10.88 0.78 15.40
C ALA A 92 -11.18 1.08 16.88
N ASP A 93 -11.62 2.31 17.14
CA ASP A 93 -11.92 2.80 18.51
C ASP A 93 -13.39 2.64 18.90
N GLY A 94 -14.24 2.19 17.96
CA GLY A 94 -15.67 2.05 18.12
C GLY A 94 -16.46 3.35 17.99
N PHE A 95 -15.77 4.47 17.75
CA PHE A 95 -16.37 5.80 17.63
C PHE A 95 -16.00 6.48 16.31
N HIS A 96 -14.73 6.90 16.12
CA HIS A 96 -14.25 7.47 14.86
C HIS A 96 -14.08 6.40 13.77
N LEU A 97 -13.64 5.21 14.16
CA LEU A 97 -13.64 4.01 13.33
C LEU A 97 -14.48 2.94 14.01
N PRO A 98 -15.78 2.86 13.70
CA PRO A 98 -16.72 1.96 14.38
C PRO A 98 -16.35 0.47 14.24
N SER A 99 -15.67 0.09 13.14
CA SER A 99 -15.28 -1.28 12.85
C SER A 99 -13.83 -1.38 12.39
N ASP A 100 -13.17 -2.49 12.71
CA ASP A 100 -11.85 -2.83 12.19
C ASP A 100 -11.89 -3.31 10.72
N THR A 101 -13.08 -3.55 10.19
CA THR A 101 -13.29 -3.99 8.79
C THR A 101 -14.07 -2.93 8.03
N PHE A 102 -13.40 -2.31 7.05
CA PHE A 102 -13.98 -1.25 6.22
C PHE A 102 -14.93 -1.83 5.15
N TYR A 103 -15.95 -1.06 4.80
CA TYR A 103 -16.91 -1.39 3.73
C TYR A 103 -17.77 -2.63 3.99
N SER A 104 -17.81 -3.14 5.22
CA SER A 104 -18.65 -4.28 5.59
C SER A 104 -20.13 -3.91 5.75
N ASP A 105 -20.42 -2.66 6.08
CA ASP A 105 -21.76 -2.13 6.24
C ASP A 105 -22.26 -1.48 4.94
N PRO A 106 -23.27 -2.06 4.26
CA PRO A 106 -23.84 -1.48 3.05
C PRO A 106 -24.68 -0.21 3.32
N THR A 107 -25.01 0.08 4.58
CA THR A 107 -25.76 1.28 4.97
C THR A 107 -24.87 2.45 5.35
N SER A 108 -23.54 2.24 5.45
CA SER A 108 -22.59 3.31 5.76
C SER A 108 -22.62 4.42 4.71
N PHE A 109 -22.27 5.64 5.10
CA PHE A 109 -22.23 6.77 4.18
C PHE A 109 -21.32 6.51 2.96
N SER A 110 -20.26 5.73 3.13
CA SER A 110 -19.35 5.40 2.04
C SER A 110 -19.98 4.52 0.96
N SER A 111 -21.15 3.92 1.23
CA SER A 111 -21.82 3.04 0.25
C SER A 111 -22.22 3.74 -1.04
N SER A 112 -22.42 5.06 -0.99
CA SER A 112 -22.73 5.91 -2.15
C SER A 112 -21.53 6.66 -2.72
N ILE A 113 -20.32 6.50 -2.14
CA ILE A 113 -19.12 7.21 -2.56
C ILE A 113 -18.33 6.40 -3.60
N PRO A 114 -18.19 6.87 -4.84
CA PRO A 114 -17.32 6.24 -5.84
C PRO A 114 -15.88 6.17 -5.39
N LEU A 115 -15.20 5.07 -5.71
CA LEU A 115 -13.79 4.85 -5.36
C LEU A 115 -12.97 4.45 -6.58
N MET A 116 -11.91 5.21 -6.87
CA MET A 116 -10.87 4.84 -7.81
C MET A 116 -9.64 4.32 -7.04
N ILE A 117 -9.12 3.19 -7.46
CA ILE A 117 -7.94 2.55 -6.85
C ILE A 117 -6.88 2.40 -7.92
N CYS A 118 -5.68 2.89 -7.67
CA CYS A 118 -4.53 2.69 -8.56
C CYS A 118 -3.36 2.09 -7.78
N THR A 119 -2.66 1.14 -8.40
CA THR A 119 -1.36 0.63 -7.95
C THR A 119 -0.38 0.63 -9.10
N THR A 120 0.91 0.73 -8.80
CA THR A 120 1.95 0.48 -9.79
C THR A 120 2.20 -1.03 -9.94
N PHE A 121 2.75 -1.44 -11.09
CA PHE A 121 3.05 -2.86 -11.35
C PHE A 121 4.06 -3.42 -10.35
N HIS A 122 5.09 -2.64 -10.03
CA HIS A 122 6.25 -3.09 -9.25
C HIS A 122 6.45 -2.19 -8.02
N GLU A 123 5.40 -2.02 -7.21
CA GLU A 123 5.38 -1.14 -6.03
C GLU A 123 6.69 -1.19 -5.22
N TRP A 124 7.18 -2.38 -4.98
CA TRP A 124 8.39 -2.64 -4.22
C TRP A 124 9.44 -3.31 -5.10
N SER A 125 10.00 -2.56 -6.07
CA SER A 125 11.07 -3.08 -6.92
C SER A 125 12.42 -3.04 -6.19
N PRO A 126 12.97 -4.19 -5.78
CA PRO A 126 14.26 -4.25 -5.08
C PRO A 126 15.42 -3.75 -5.94
N SER A 127 15.33 -3.88 -7.26
CA SER A 127 16.34 -3.42 -8.20
C SER A 127 16.60 -1.91 -8.17
N ARG A 128 15.73 -1.14 -7.52
CA ARG A 128 15.94 0.29 -7.29
C ARG A 128 17.20 0.54 -6.46
N THR A 129 17.38 -0.25 -5.41
CA THR A 129 18.45 -0.07 -4.43
C THR A 129 19.57 -1.09 -4.57
N ASP A 130 19.28 -2.25 -5.16
CA ASP A 130 20.24 -3.35 -5.34
C ASP A 130 20.24 -3.82 -6.80
N PRO A 131 21.21 -3.36 -7.62
CA PRO A 131 21.36 -3.82 -9.01
C PRO A 131 21.70 -5.31 -9.15
N GLU A 132 22.39 -5.90 -8.17
CA GLU A 132 22.82 -7.30 -8.24
C GLU A 132 21.65 -8.28 -8.19
N ILE A 133 20.50 -7.85 -7.65
CA ILE A 133 19.29 -8.66 -7.59
C ILE A 133 18.70 -8.96 -9.00
N GLU A 134 19.13 -8.21 -10.03
CA GLU A 134 18.77 -8.49 -11.43
C GLU A 134 19.28 -9.86 -11.91
N LYS A 135 20.28 -10.44 -11.23
CA LYS A 135 20.82 -11.77 -11.50
C LYS A 135 20.01 -12.90 -10.85
N MET A 136 18.87 -12.58 -10.25
CA MET A 136 18.00 -13.57 -9.59
C MET A 136 17.62 -14.69 -10.57
N THR A 137 17.79 -15.93 -10.14
CA THR A 137 17.33 -17.12 -10.87
C THR A 137 15.89 -17.49 -10.47
N MET A 138 15.25 -18.41 -11.23
CA MET A 138 13.94 -18.95 -10.85
C MET A 138 13.99 -19.70 -9.52
N ASP A 139 15.06 -20.41 -9.24
CA ASP A 139 15.25 -21.09 -7.94
C ASP A 139 15.35 -20.07 -6.80
N GLY A 140 16.13 -18.99 -6.99
CA GLY A 140 16.22 -17.90 -6.02
C GLY A 140 14.87 -17.18 -5.81
N LEU A 141 14.05 -17.05 -6.85
CA LEU A 141 12.67 -16.56 -6.72
C LEU A 141 11.83 -17.52 -5.87
N GLN A 142 11.86 -18.83 -6.16
CA GLN A 142 11.11 -19.84 -5.42
C GLN A 142 11.48 -19.83 -3.92
N GLU A 143 12.78 -19.79 -3.60
CA GLU A 143 13.25 -19.75 -2.23
C GLU A 143 12.74 -18.51 -1.47
N ARG A 144 12.83 -17.32 -2.08
CA ARG A 144 12.35 -16.07 -1.48
C ARG A 144 10.83 -16.08 -1.26
N ILE A 145 10.06 -16.55 -2.23
CA ILE A 145 8.62 -16.64 -2.08
C ILE A 145 8.24 -17.73 -1.06
N LYS A 146 8.98 -18.85 -0.99
CA LYS A 146 8.79 -19.89 0.02
C LYS A 146 8.98 -19.34 1.44
N ALA A 147 10.01 -18.53 1.67
CA ALA A 147 10.23 -17.86 2.94
C ALA A 147 9.07 -16.94 3.37
N MET A 148 8.30 -16.40 2.42
CA MET A 148 7.19 -15.47 2.67
C MET A 148 5.82 -16.16 2.68
N LYS A 149 5.62 -17.19 1.89
CA LYS A 149 4.31 -17.81 1.58
C LYS A 149 4.25 -19.31 1.88
N GLY A 150 5.34 -19.89 2.38
CA GLY A 150 5.41 -21.31 2.71
C GLY A 150 5.14 -22.20 1.49
N ASP A 151 4.41 -23.26 1.70
CA ASP A 151 4.11 -24.31 0.68
C ASP A 151 3.26 -23.79 -0.50
N LYS A 152 2.71 -22.58 -0.41
CA LYS A 152 1.98 -21.94 -1.54
C LYS A 152 2.91 -21.35 -2.60
N ALA A 153 4.22 -21.25 -2.33
CA ALA A 153 5.17 -20.60 -3.21
C ALA A 153 5.19 -21.16 -4.64
N PRO A 154 5.27 -22.48 -4.88
CA PRO A 154 5.30 -23.03 -6.23
C PRO A 154 4.08 -22.61 -7.06
N VAL A 155 2.88 -22.75 -6.49
CA VAL A 155 1.62 -22.40 -7.17
C VAL A 155 1.56 -20.91 -7.51
N ILE A 156 2.04 -20.05 -6.59
CA ILE A 156 2.07 -18.60 -6.80
C ILE A 156 3.07 -18.26 -7.91
N VAL A 157 4.29 -18.77 -7.84
CA VAL A 157 5.34 -18.47 -8.83
C VAL A 157 4.93 -18.97 -10.22
N ASP A 158 4.40 -20.18 -10.33
CA ASP A 158 3.94 -20.74 -11.60
C ASP A 158 2.79 -19.93 -12.22
N ALA A 159 1.84 -19.47 -11.40
CA ALA A 159 0.73 -18.64 -11.87
C ALA A 159 1.24 -17.31 -12.43
N TYR A 160 2.19 -16.65 -11.75
CA TYR A 160 2.78 -15.40 -12.25
C TYR A 160 3.68 -15.61 -13.47
N ALA A 161 4.49 -16.67 -13.49
CA ALA A 161 5.31 -17.00 -14.66
C ALA A 161 4.46 -17.28 -15.90
N LYS A 162 3.34 -17.95 -15.73
CA LYS A 162 2.36 -18.20 -16.82
C LYS A 162 1.68 -16.91 -17.28
N ALA A 163 1.33 -16.01 -16.37
CA ALA A 163 0.70 -14.74 -16.70
C ALA A 163 1.67 -13.74 -17.34
N PHE A 164 2.96 -13.81 -16.99
CA PHE A 164 4.01 -12.92 -17.47
C PHE A 164 5.22 -13.70 -18.02
N PRO A 165 5.07 -14.42 -19.16
CA PRO A 165 6.07 -15.39 -19.63
C PRO A 165 7.39 -14.76 -20.10
N LYS A 166 7.44 -13.44 -20.26
CA LYS A 166 8.63 -12.69 -20.66
C LYS A 166 9.30 -11.97 -19.49
N ALA A 167 8.70 -12.02 -18.29
CA ALA A 167 9.23 -11.34 -17.12
C ALA A 167 10.44 -12.07 -16.57
N LYS A 168 11.45 -11.30 -16.14
CA LYS A 168 12.60 -11.85 -15.40
C LYS A 168 12.15 -12.31 -14.00
N PRO A 169 12.90 -13.24 -13.35
CA PRO A 169 12.56 -13.69 -12.00
C PRO A 169 12.38 -12.55 -10.99
N ILE A 170 13.20 -11.51 -11.07
CA ILE A 170 13.08 -10.32 -10.20
C ILE A 170 11.81 -9.50 -10.47
N GLU A 171 11.33 -9.48 -11.69
CA GLU A 171 10.06 -8.81 -12.06
C GLU A 171 8.88 -9.59 -11.48
N LEU A 172 8.91 -10.92 -11.62
CA LEU A 172 7.92 -11.79 -10.99
C LEU A 172 7.92 -11.61 -9.48
N PHE A 173 9.11 -11.54 -8.86
CA PHE A 173 9.23 -11.26 -7.43
C PHE A 173 8.56 -9.94 -7.05
N ALA A 174 8.88 -8.85 -7.76
CA ALA A 174 8.31 -7.53 -7.50
C ALA A 174 6.77 -7.52 -7.69
N LEU A 175 6.24 -8.24 -8.68
CA LEU A 175 4.80 -8.40 -8.91
C LEU A 175 4.12 -9.17 -7.78
N ILE A 176 4.73 -10.26 -7.32
CA ILE A 176 4.17 -11.11 -6.24
C ILE A 176 4.12 -10.38 -4.90
N ILE A 177 5.14 -9.57 -4.59
CA ILE A 177 5.19 -8.81 -3.33
C ILE A 177 4.48 -7.46 -3.40
N SER A 178 3.93 -7.10 -4.55
CA SER A 178 3.24 -5.82 -4.74
C SER A 178 1.97 -5.70 -3.88
N SER A 179 1.49 -4.49 -3.66
CA SER A 179 0.27 -4.19 -2.90
C SER A 179 -1.02 -4.45 -3.69
N ARG A 180 -0.93 -5.04 -4.89
CA ARG A 180 -2.08 -5.30 -5.76
C ARG A 180 -3.17 -6.13 -5.09
N GLN A 181 -2.80 -7.16 -4.31
CA GLN A 181 -3.78 -7.99 -3.60
C GLN A 181 -4.63 -7.14 -2.65
N GLY A 182 -4.03 -6.19 -1.94
CA GLY A 182 -4.76 -5.25 -1.09
C GLY A 182 -5.72 -4.36 -1.88
N ALA A 183 -5.30 -3.90 -3.07
CA ALA A 183 -6.14 -3.12 -3.98
C ALA A 183 -7.34 -3.92 -4.49
N VAL A 184 -7.13 -5.17 -4.92
CA VAL A 184 -8.21 -6.08 -5.35
C VAL A 184 -9.18 -6.34 -4.20
N SER A 185 -8.68 -6.73 -3.02
CA SER A 185 -9.54 -6.96 -1.86
C SER A 185 -10.35 -5.73 -1.44
N THR A 186 -9.76 -4.53 -1.58
CA THR A 186 -10.47 -3.27 -1.31
C THR A 186 -11.57 -3.03 -2.36
N ALA A 187 -11.29 -3.27 -3.64
CA ALA A 187 -12.29 -3.15 -4.69
C ALA A 187 -13.44 -4.15 -4.49
N GLU A 188 -13.13 -5.41 -4.20
CA GLU A 188 -14.13 -6.47 -3.93
C GLU A 188 -15.01 -6.13 -2.72
N ALA A 189 -14.41 -5.61 -1.65
CA ALA A 189 -15.17 -5.16 -0.47
C ALA A 189 -16.10 -3.99 -0.84
N LYS A 190 -15.58 -3.01 -1.57
CA LYS A 190 -16.32 -1.83 -2.00
C LYS A 190 -17.43 -2.15 -3.02
N LEU A 191 -17.23 -3.15 -3.89
CA LEU A 191 -18.25 -3.62 -4.85
C LEU A 191 -19.51 -4.21 -4.18
N LYS A 192 -19.44 -4.57 -2.90
CA LYS A 192 -20.61 -4.99 -2.12
C LYS A 192 -21.51 -3.81 -1.73
N GLN A 193 -21.05 -2.60 -1.97
CA GLN A 193 -21.77 -1.35 -1.77
C GLN A 193 -22.34 -0.84 -3.12
N ASN A 194 -23.11 0.24 -3.11
CA ASN A 194 -23.85 0.68 -4.30
C ASN A 194 -23.06 1.60 -5.24
N ALA A 195 -21.93 2.14 -4.80
CA ALA A 195 -21.16 3.09 -5.59
C ALA A 195 -20.20 2.41 -6.58
N PRO A 196 -19.91 3.04 -7.73
CA PRO A 196 -18.94 2.53 -8.69
C PRO A 196 -17.54 2.42 -8.11
N VAL A 197 -16.82 1.37 -8.55
CA VAL A 197 -15.41 1.14 -8.21
C VAL A 197 -14.61 0.98 -9.49
N TYR A 198 -13.54 1.76 -9.59
CA TYR A 198 -12.62 1.72 -10.72
C TYR A 198 -11.24 1.29 -10.27
N MET A 199 -10.57 0.49 -11.08
CA MET A 199 -9.19 0.08 -10.81
C MET A 199 -8.28 0.46 -11.98
N ALA A 200 -7.12 1.04 -11.66
CA ALA A 200 -6.05 1.27 -12.61
C ALA A 200 -4.77 0.54 -12.15
N TRP A 201 -4.02 0.01 -13.12
CA TRP A 201 -2.75 -0.63 -12.88
C TRP A 201 -1.69 0.05 -13.73
N PHE A 202 -0.84 0.85 -13.09
CA PHE A 202 0.14 1.70 -13.76
C PHE A 202 1.42 0.93 -14.11
N GLY A 203 1.74 0.88 -15.39
CA GLY A 203 2.83 0.04 -15.92
C GLY A 203 3.91 0.82 -16.69
N TRP A 204 4.08 2.13 -16.45
CA TRP A 204 5.18 2.87 -17.08
C TRP A 204 6.53 2.40 -16.55
N GLU A 205 7.45 2.10 -17.47
CA GLU A 205 8.82 1.73 -17.14
C GLU A 205 9.76 2.85 -17.57
N PRO A 206 10.51 3.46 -16.64
CA PRO A 206 11.52 4.46 -16.96
C PRO A 206 12.58 3.88 -17.89
N PRO A 207 12.98 4.56 -18.98
CA PRO A 207 13.99 4.05 -19.91
C PRO A 207 15.43 4.17 -19.38
N LEU A 208 15.60 4.61 -18.14
CA LEU A 208 16.90 4.76 -17.49
C LEU A 208 17.30 3.48 -16.73
N PHE A 209 18.62 3.30 -16.58
CA PHE A 209 19.20 2.17 -15.85
C PHE A 209 18.72 0.81 -16.41
N ASP A 210 18.69 0.67 -17.73
CA ASP A 210 18.23 -0.54 -18.44
C ASP A 210 16.84 -1.01 -18.03
N ASN A 211 15.95 -0.07 -17.76
CA ASN A 211 14.58 -0.26 -17.26
C ASN A 211 14.49 -0.95 -15.88
N ARG A 212 15.58 -1.15 -15.14
CA ARG A 212 15.58 -1.88 -13.86
C ARG A 212 14.78 -1.18 -12.76
N MET A 213 14.50 0.12 -12.93
CA MET A 213 13.63 0.87 -12.01
C MET A 213 12.18 0.38 -12.05
N ARG A 214 11.72 -0.12 -13.20
CA ARG A 214 10.36 -0.59 -13.46
C ARG A 214 9.29 0.41 -13.03
N ALA A 215 8.04 0.01 -12.99
CA ALA A 215 6.94 0.83 -12.48
C ALA A 215 6.94 0.84 -10.95
N PHE A 216 7.86 1.57 -10.34
CA PHE A 216 8.06 1.60 -8.89
C PHE A 216 7.04 2.49 -8.15
N HIS A 217 6.97 2.32 -6.85
CA HIS A 217 6.07 3.06 -5.95
C HIS A 217 6.19 4.58 -6.13
N CYS A 218 5.04 5.26 -6.23
CA CYS A 218 4.88 6.70 -6.43
C CYS A 218 5.26 7.23 -7.82
N LEU A 219 5.68 6.39 -8.77
CA LEU A 219 6.00 6.84 -10.12
C LEU A 219 4.78 7.41 -10.86
N ASP A 220 3.60 6.86 -10.61
CA ASP A 220 2.33 7.27 -11.20
C ASP A 220 1.89 8.68 -10.82
N ILE A 221 2.34 9.21 -9.67
CA ILE A 221 1.93 10.51 -9.15
C ILE A 221 2.22 11.64 -10.15
N CYS A 222 3.42 11.67 -10.73
CA CYS A 222 3.76 12.72 -11.69
C CYS A 222 2.94 12.61 -13.00
N PHE A 223 2.41 11.43 -13.33
CA PHE A 223 1.51 11.25 -14.48
C PHE A 223 0.09 11.72 -14.16
N TRP A 224 -0.46 11.39 -12.98
CA TRP A 224 -1.78 11.84 -12.55
C TRP A 224 -1.90 13.37 -12.50
N PHE A 225 -0.83 14.05 -12.10
CA PHE A 225 -0.81 15.51 -11.88
C PHE A 225 -0.09 16.32 -12.98
N LYS A 226 0.20 15.71 -14.14
CA LYS A 226 0.86 16.35 -15.29
C LYS A 226 2.22 16.97 -14.98
N ASN A 227 2.97 16.34 -14.08
CA ASN A 227 4.28 16.79 -13.62
C ASN A 227 5.44 16.00 -14.21
N THR A 228 5.21 15.27 -15.33
CA THR A 228 6.22 14.40 -15.94
C THR A 228 7.51 15.10 -16.32
N ASP A 229 7.44 16.38 -16.67
CA ASP A 229 8.61 17.17 -17.06
C ASP A 229 9.47 17.62 -15.86
N LEU A 230 8.88 17.62 -14.66
CA LEU A 230 9.62 17.88 -13.41
C LEU A 230 10.32 16.61 -12.88
N MET A 231 10.04 15.45 -13.48
CA MET A 231 10.52 14.14 -13.03
C MET A 231 11.24 13.38 -14.16
N LEU A 232 12.13 14.08 -14.89
CA LEU A 232 12.79 13.54 -16.08
C LEU A 232 13.55 12.23 -15.82
N THR A 233 14.22 12.13 -14.66
CA THR A 233 14.92 10.91 -14.24
C THR A 233 14.00 9.70 -13.99
N HIS A 234 12.71 9.95 -13.80
CA HIS A 234 11.70 8.92 -13.52
C HIS A 234 10.84 8.59 -14.73
N THR A 235 10.64 9.57 -15.61
CA THR A 235 9.76 9.43 -16.77
C THR A 235 10.51 9.17 -18.08
N GLY A 236 11.80 9.52 -18.15
CA GLY A 236 12.59 9.52 -19.35
C GLY A 236 12.34 10.74 -20.26
N GLY A 237 11.40 11.62 -19.90
CA GLY A 237 11.08 12.83 -20.66
C GLY A 237 10.45 12.57 -22.04
N GLY A 238 10.22 13.67 -22.78
CA GLY A 238 9.74 13.60 -24.15
C GLY A 238 8.22 13.44 -24.31
N ALA A 239 7.78 13.09 -25.50
CA ALA A 239 6.36 13.10 -25.87
C ALA A 239 5.56 11.92 -25.27
N ARG A 240 6.17 10.75 -25.10
CA ARG A 240 5.46 9.55 -24.60
C ARG A 240 4.90 9.72 -23.18
N PRO A 241 5.69 10.09 -22.17
CA PRO A 241 5.16 10.29 -20.82
C PRO A 241 4.16 11.44 -20.76
N ARG A 242 4.36 12.54 -21.50
CA ARG A 242 3.38 13.63 -21.58
C ARG A 242 2.04 13.16 -22.11
N LYS A 243 2.03 12.35 -23.20
CA LYS A 243 0.79 11.80 -23.77
C LYS A 243 0.05 10.88 -22.82
N LEU A 244 0.77 10.01 -22.09
CA LEU A 244 0.18 9.15 -21.07
C LEU A 244 -0.38 10.00 -19.92
N SER A 245 0.39 10.97 -19.45
CA SER A 245 0.00 11.89 -18.36
C SER A 245 -1.28 12.67 -18.70
N LEU A 246 -1.44 13.15 -19.94
CA LEU A 246 -2.67 13.79 -20.38
C LEU A 246 -3.88 12.86 -20.23
N LYS A 247 -3.77 11.60 -20.72
CA LYS A 247 -4.85 10.61 -20.60
C LYS A 247 -5.19 10.29 -19.14
N MET A 248 -4.17 10.14 -18.29
CA MET A 248 -4.39 9.85 -16.87
C MET A 248 -5.02 11.03 -16.14
N ALA A 249 -4.57 12.25 -16.40
CA ALA A 249 -5.14 13.46 -15.83
C ALA A 249 -6.60 13.66 -16.28
N ASP A 250 -6.92 13.41 -17.56
CA ASP A 250 -8.29 13.50 -18.07
C ASP A 250 -9.20 12.47 -17.40
N ALA A 251 -8.72 11.22 -17.20
CA ALA A 251 -9.46 10.20 -16.47
C ALA A 251 -9.72 10.62 -15.02
N LEU A 252 -8.69 11.15 -14.32
CA LEU A 252 -8.84 11.67 -12.96
C LEU A 252 -9.86 12.81 -12.89
N LEU A 253 -9.78 13.77 -13.82
CA LEU A 253 -10.71 14.91 -13.87
C LEU A 253 -12.15 14.47 -14.16
N ASN A 254 -12.36 13.50 -15.05
CA ASN A 254 -13.68 12.93 -15.31
C ASN A 254 -14.23 12.25 -14.06
N PHE A 255 -13.44 11.41 -13.41
CA PHE A 255 -13.81 10.79 -12.14
C PHE A 255 -14.14 11.83 -11.07
N MET A 256 -13.32 12.88 -10.91
CA MET A 256 -13.59 13.95 -9.95
C MET A 256 -14.88 14.72 -10.24
N LYS A 257 -15.21 14.93 -11.51
CA LYS A 257 -16.43 15.67 -11.92
C LYS A 257 -17.67 14.79 -11.87
N LYS A 258 -17.61 13.60 -12.45
CA LYS A 258 -18.78 12.76 -12.73
C LYS A 258 -18.89 11.53 -11.82
N GLY A 259 -17.78 11.03 -11.29
CA GLY A 259 -17.72 9.78 -10.53
C GLY A 259 -17.56 8.53 -11.42
N ASP A 260 -17.25 8.74 -12.69
CA ASP A 260 -17.04 7.72 -13.71
C ASP A 260 -15.75 7.94 -14.52
#